data_66022a3d0c206de81087a5d566a93035
#
_entry.id   66022a3d0c206de81087a5d566a93035
#
_cell.length_a   1.000
_cell.length_b   1.000
_cell.length_c   1.000
_cell.angle_alpha   90.00
_cell.angle_beta   90.00
_cell.angle_gamma   90.00
#
_symmetry.space_group_name_H-M   'P 1'
#
loop_
_entity.id
_entity.type
_entity.pdbx_description
1 polymer ?
#
loop_
_entity_poly.entity_id
_entity_poly.type
_entity_poly.pdbx_seq_one_letter_code
_entity_poly.pdbx_strand_id
1 'polypeptide(L)'
;MLCYIYRCNLKPDTYIYLAEEDVFDNVPKEIYNSLGIIEFAMELDVHPETKFARENTQTVLSNLKEHGFHIQLPGDESVEAIMARIANAKK
;
A
#
# COMPACT_ATOMS: atom_id res chain seq x y z
N MET A 1 7.92 7.02 -11.80
CA MET A 1 8.43 6.71 -10.45
C MET A 1 8.43 5.20 -10.24
N LEU A 2 9.58 4.66 -9.94
CA LEU A 2 9.70 3.21 -9.73
C LEU A 2 9.15 2.84 -8.36
N CYS A 3 8.35 1.78 -8.31
CA CYS A 3 7.84 1.26 -7.06
C CYS A 3 7.89 -0.27 -7.04
N TYR A 4 7.77 -0.83 -5.86
CA TYR A 4 7.89 -2.26 -5.62
C TYR A 4 6.61 -2.75 -4.96
N ILE A 5 5.94 -3.69 -5.61
CA ILE A 5 4.63 -4.15 -5.20
C ILE A 5 4.74 -5.52 -4.53
N TYR A 6 4.15 -5.62 -3.35
CA TYR A 6 4.14 -6.85 -2.55
C TYR A 6 2.71 -7.29 -2.33
N ARG A 7 2.47 -8.58 -2.42
CA ARG A 7 1.18 -9.18 -2.12
C ARG A 7 1.11 -9.51 -0.63
N CYS A 8 0.00 -9.20 0.00
CA CYS A 8 -0.23 -9.46 1.41
C CYS A 8 -1.35 -10.48 1.57
N ASN A 9 -1.24 -11.37 2.57
CA ASN A 9 -2.27 -12.38 2.74
C ASN A 9 -3.32 -12.03 3.78
N LEU A 10 -3.36 -10.76 4.22
CA LEU A 10 -4.42 -10.28 5.11
C LEU A 10 -5.80 -10.56 4.54
N LYS A 11 -5.98 -10.23 3.26
CA LYS A 11 -7.19 -10.50 2.49
C LYS A 11 -6.78 -10.74 1.05
N PRO A 12 -7.58 -11.50 0.27
CA PRO A 12 -7.31 -11.63 -1.17
C PRO A 12 -7.24 -10.25 -1.81
N ASP A 13 -6.36 -10.08 -2.80
CA ASP A 13 -6.19 -8.84 -3.56
C ASP A 13 -5.70 -7.65 -2.74
N THR A 14 -5.01 -7.90 -1.64
CA THR A 14 -4.38 -6.84 -0.86
C THR A 14 -2.92 -6.72 -1.26
N TYR A 15 -2.48 -5.50 -1.60
CA TYR A 15 -1.12 -5.22 -2.05
C TYR A 15 -0.57 -4.01 -1.34
N ILE A 16 0.75 -3.99 -1.10
CA ILE A 16 1.44 -2.80 -0.62
C ILE A 16 2.49 -2.40 -1.65
N TYR A 17 2.53 -1.12 -1.97
CA TYR A 17 3.49 -0.52 -2.90
C TYR A 17 4.51 0.25 -2.09
N LEU A 18 5.79 0.02 -2.36
CA LEU A 18 6.89 0.73 -1.69
C LEU A 18 7.65 1.58 -2.68
N ALA A 19 8.09 2.75 -2.24
CA ALA A 19 8.93 3.62 -3.05
C ALA A 19 10.36 3.06 -3.17
N GLU A 20 10.80 2.27 -2.18
CA GLU A 20 12.11 1.64 -2.19
C GLU A 20 11.98 0.17 -1.85
N GLU A 21 12.75 -0.67 -2.54
CA GLU A 21 12.70 -2.12 -2.39
C GLU A 21 13.01 -2.55 -0.95
N ASP A 22 12.10 -3.37 -0.39
CA ASP A 22 12.22 -3.93 0.97
C ASP A 22 12.32 -2.91 2.10
N VAL A 23 12.05 -1.63 1.83
CA VAL A 23 12.07 -0.60 2.85
C VAL A 23 10.66 -0.39 3.39
N PHE A 24 10.36 -1.02 4.51
CA PHE A 24 9.08 -0.92 5.20
C PHE A 24 9.09 0.09 6.35
N ASP A 25 10.19 0.80 6.53
CA ASP A 25 10.38 1.71 7.67
C ASP A 25 9.32 2.81 7.74
N ASN A 26 8.80 3.23 6.60
CA ASN A 26 7.78 4.27 6.54
C ASN A 26 6.37 3.75 6.83
N VAL A 27 6.19 2.43 6.82
CA VAL A 27 4.90 1.82 7.08
C VAL A 27 4.69 1.76 8.60
N PRO A 28 3.60 2.33 9.13
CA PRO A 28 3.32 2.22 10.56
C PRO A 28 3.34 0.76 11.00
N LYS A 29 3.95 0.51 12.15
CA LYS A 29 4.16 -0.85 12.64
C LYS A 29 2.85 -1.64 12.77
N GLU A 30 1.80 -0.98 13.21
CA GLU A 30 0.50 -1.61 13.35
C GLU A 30 -0.06 -2.06 12.01
N ILE A 31 0.14 -1.26 10.97
CA ILE A 31 -0.29 -1.62 9.62
C ILE A 31 0.55 -2.78 9.12
N TYR A 32 1.87 -2.69 9.25
CA TYR A 32 2.79 -3.73 8.82
C TYR A 32 2.43 -5.08 9.45
N ASN A 33 2.20 -5.09 10.77
CA ASN A 33 1.86 -6.31 11.48
C ASN A 33 0.50 -6.87 11.08
N SER A 34 -0.42 -6.04 10.60
CA SER A 34 -1.75 -6.49 10.19
C SER A 34 -1.77 -7.07 8.78
N LEU A 35 -0.74 -6.83 7.97
CA LEU A 35 -0.71 -7.28 6.57
C LEU A 35 -0.53 -8.80 6.43
N GLY A 36 -0.05 -9.48 7.47
CA GLY A 36 0.21 -10.90 7.40
C GLY A 36 1.50 -11.21 6.67
N ILE A 37 1.50 -12.28 5.89
CA ILE A 37 2.67 -12.66 5.09
C ILE A 37 2.76 -11.74 3.88
N ILE A 38 3.95 -11.19 3.65
CA ILE A 38 4.20 -10.23 2.57
C ILE A 38 5.18 -10.88 1.59
N GLU A 39 4.78 -10.96 0.32
CA GLU A 39 5.60 -11.55 -0.73
C GLU A 39 5.80 -10.56 -1.86
N PHE A 40 7.03 -10.45 -2.35
CA PHE A 40 7.33 -9.59 -3.51
C PHE A 40 6.55 -10.10 -4.73
N ALA A 41 5.82 -9.19 -5.37
CA ALA A 41 5.02 -9.53 -6.56
C ALA A 41 5.66 -8.98 -7.84
N MET A 42 5.98 -7.68 -7.87
CA MET A 42 6.52 -7.07 -9.07
C MET A 42 7.10 -5.69 -8.82
N GLU A 43 7.98 -5.27 -9.73
CA GLU A 43 8.49 -3.90 -9.81
C GLU A 43 7.70 -3.19 -10.90
N LEU A 44 7.30 -1.96 -10.65
CA LEU A 44 6.49 -1.20 -11.59
C LEU A 44 6.96 0.25 -11.66
N ASP A 45 7.10 0.75 -12.88
CA ASP A 45 7.39 2.17 -13.10
C ASP A 45 6.08 2.92 -13.28
N VAL A 46 5.65 3.64 -12.24
CA VAL A 46 4.38 4.35 -12.25
C VAL A 46 4.56 5.76 -12.81
N HIS A 47 3.78 6.08 -13.81
CA HIS A 47 3.74 7.41 -14.44
C HIS A 47 2.37 8.03 -14.22
N PRO A 48 2.22 9.36 -14.37
CA PRO A 48 0.89 9.97 -14.26
C PRO A 48 -0.15 9.37 -15.22
N GLU A 49 0.32 8.75 -16.31
CA GLU A 49 -0.54 8.12 -17.32
C GLU A 49 -0.81 6.64 -17.06
N THR A 50 -0.15 6.05 -16.07
CA THR A 50 -0.37 4.65 -15.72
C THR A 50 -1.80 4.46 -15.25
N LYS A 51 -2.44 3.39 -15.74
CA LYS A 51 -3.83 3.08 -15.37
C LYS A 51 -3.88 1.85 -14.49
N PHE A 52 -4.50 2.01 -13.34
CA PHE A 52 -4.77 0.90 -12.43
C PHE A 52 -6.23 0.54 -12.51
N ALA A 53 -6.55 -0.75 -12.37
CA ALA A 53 -7.92 -1.22 -12.44
C ALA A 53 -8.77 -0.70 -11.28
N ARG A 54 -8.18 -0.55 -10.10
CA ARG A 54 -8.91 -0.19 -8.89
C ARG A 54 -8.37 1.01 -8.14
N GLU A 55 -7.25 1.57 -8.59
CA GLU A 55 -6.59 2.65 -7.87
C GLU A 55 -6.52 3.92 -8.70
N ASN A 56 -6.57 5.05 -8.03
CA ASN A 56 -6.34 6.34 -8.65
C ASN A 56 -4.83 6.57 -8.75
N THR A 57 -4.31 6.72 -9.96
CA THR A 57 -2.89 6.87 -10.20
C THR A 57 -2.28 8.06 -9.45
N GLN A 58 -2.98 9.18 -9.40
CA GLN A 58 -2.48 10.35 -8.69
C GLN A 58 -2.37 10.09 -7.19
N THR A 59 -3.32 9.38 -6.62
CA THR A 59 -3.29 9.01 -5.22
C THR A 59 -2.12 8.07 -4.93
N VAL A 60 -1.88 7.09 -5.80
CA VAL A 60 -0.74 6.17 -5.65
C VAL A 60 0.57 6.95 -5.67
N LEU A 61 0.76 7.82 -6.67
CA LEU A 61 1.98 8.62 -6.78
C LEU A 61 2.16 9.54 -5.58
N SER A 62 1.09 10.19 -5.15
CA SER A 62 1.13 11.08 -3.99
C SER A 62 1.53 10.34 -2.72
N ASN A 63 0.94 9.18 -2.48
CA ASN A 63 1.26 8.39 -1.30
C ASN A 63 2.70 7.90 -1.33
N LEU A 64 3.19 7.45 -2.50
CA LEU A 64 4.57 7.02 -2.62
C LEU A 64 5.56 8.15 -2.36
N LYS A 65 5.25 9.36 -2.83
CA LYS A 65 6.11 10.53 -2.64
C LYS A 65 6.06 11.07 -1.22
N GLU A 66 4.88 11.11 -0.62
CA GLU A 66 4.68 11.72 0.69
C GLU A 66 4.92 10.75 1.85
N HIS A 67 4.54 9.50 1.68
CA HIS A 67 4.58 8.50 2.75
C HIS A 67 5.57 7.38 2.50
N GLY A 68 6.01 7.20 1.27
CA GLY A 68 6.91 6.10 0.90
C GLY A 68 6.21 4.77 0.67
N PHE A 69 4.89 4.72 0.82
CA PHE A 69 4.13 3.50 0.58
C PHE A 69 2.69 3.82 0.20
N HIS A 70 2.03 2.83 -0.40
CA HIS A 70 0.60 2.90 -0.73
C HIS A 70 0.01 1.50 -0.56
N ILE A 71 -1.17 1.40 0.05
CA ILE A 71 -1.83 0.12 0.26
C ILE A 71 -3.06 0.04 -0.62
N GLN A 72 -3.14 -1.02 -1.43
CA GLN A 72 -4.30 -1.31 -2.25
C GLN A 72 -5.13 -2.38 -1.54
N LEU A 73 -6.39 -2.07 -1.28
CA LEU A 73 -7.32 -2.95 -0.58
C LEU A 73 -8.36 -3.50 -1.54
N PRO A 74 -8.89 -4.69 -1.27
CA PRO A 74 -9.99 -5.22 -2.09
C PRO A 74 -11.28 -4.49 -1.79
N GLY A 75 -12.13 -4.38 -2.80
CA GLY A 75 -13.48 -3.85 -2.63
C GLY A 75 -13.53 -2.37 -2.31
N ASP A 76 -14.39 -2.00 -1.39
CA ASP A 76 -14.70 -0.62 -1.05
C ASP A 76 -13.88 -0.04 0.08
N GLU A 77 -12.94 -0.80 0.65
CA GLU A 77 -12.13 -0.31 1.75
C GLU A 77 -11.07 0.66 1.25
N SER A 78 -10.82 1.71 2.04
CA SER A 78 -9.79 2.69 1.75
C SER A 78 -8.66 2.60 2.77
N VAL A 79 -7.50 3.16 2.40
CA VAL A 79 -6.37 3.24 3.32
C VAL A 79 -6.76 4.04 4.56
N GLU A 80 -7.49 5.12 4.38
CA GLU A 80 -7.94 5.95 5.49
C GLU A 80 -8.85 5.17 6.45
N ALA A 81 -9.71 4.31 5.93
CA ALA A 81 -10.59 3.48 6.77
C ALA A 81 -9.78 2.52 7.64
N ILE A 82 -8.75 1.90 7.06
CA ILE A 82 -7.87 1.01 7.81
C ILE A 82 -7.09 1.79 8.87
N MET A 83 -6.53 2.93 8.51
CA MET A 83 -5.78 3.75 9.46
C MET A 83 -6.66 4.22 10.61
N ALA A 84 -7.91 4.59 10.31
CA ALA A 84 -8.86 5.00 11.34
C ALA A 84 -9.18 3.85 12.30
N ARG A 85 -9.35 2.62 11.77
CA ARG A 85 -9.60 1.45 12.61
C ARG A 85 -8.41 1.15 13.53
N ILE A 86 -7.21 1.23 12.99
CA ILE A 86 -6.00 0.98 13.76
C ILE A 86 -5.84 2.04 14.86
N ALA A 87 -6.07 3.30 14.54
CA ALA A 87 -6.01 4.39 15.50
C ALA A 87 -7.04 4.20 16.61
N ASN A 88 -8.25 3.78 16.27
CA ASN A 88 -9.30 3.52 17.24
C ASN A 88 -9.00 2.31 18.12
N ALA A 89 -8.36 1.30 17.57
CA ALA A 89 -8.02 0.09 18.30
C ALA A 89 -6.98 0.35 19.40
N LYS A 90 -6.24 1.43 19.32
CA LYS A 90 -5.22 1.79 20.32
C LYS A 90 -5.78 2.50 21.54
N LYS A 91 -7.04 2.82 21.55
CA LYS A 91 -7.66 3.56 22.66
C LYS A 91 -8.18 2.64 23.78
#